data_ed218d2cdd2ad312bf73f4ff96cdbeeb
#
_entry.id   ed218d2cdd2ad312bf73f4ff96cdbeeb
#
_cell.length_a   1.000
_cell.length_b   1.000
_cell.length_c   1.000
_cell.angle_alpha   90.00
_cell.angle_beta   90.00
_cell.angle_gamma   90.00
#
_symmetry.space_group_name_H-M   'P 1'
#
loop_
_entity.id
_entity.type
_entity.pdbx_description
1 polymer ?
#
loop_
_entity_poly.entity_id
_entity_poly.type
_entity_poly.pdbx_seq_one_letter_code
_entity_poly.pdbx_strand_id
1 'polypeptide(L)'
;MEIIPEIPYTAADVNYNNSSSRCQVERRTDARPAISNVTYNQITMAEYDTVLIGYPIWNGGEPMIIRTFIEHYDNLDGKTVYTFSTSASSSGSAAFNSIRNRCQEAAVTDYLHFTSSTLQNAESIVQSTLESWKLTKEEEMQTMRMRMSFNGETVFVTLNDNSATQDLIARLQIAPVTLLFRDFGGSEKIGYPEPALDVSDVSGCDPDVGDLTIYKPWGNLTAFYRDTAGYSDSLVPIGKIENGGIELLAAQSEKFSVTLAIA
;
A
#
# COMPACT_ATOMS: atom_id res chain seq x y z
N MET A 1 -8.06 2.75 -11.35
CA MET A 1 -8.91 2.42 -12.53
C MET A 1 -10.13 3.33 -12.56
N GLU A 2 -10.61 3.72 -13.76
CA GLU A 2 -11.82 4.51 -13.94
C GLU A 2 -12.93 3.63 -14.53
N ILE A 3 -14.16 3.75 -14.01
CA ILE A 3 -15.34 3.10 -14.60
C ILE A 3 -15.86 3.99 -15.72
N ILE A 4 -15.56 3.62 -16.95
CA ILE A 4 -15.89 4.38 -18.15
C ILE A 4 -17.23 3.88 -18.72
N PRO A 5 -18.29 4.72 -18.78
CA PRO A 5 -19.53 4.33 -19.43
C PRO A 5 -19.34 4.19 -20.95
N GLU A 6 -20.05 3.26 -21.58
CA GLU A 6 -20.06 3.12 -23.04
C GLU A 6 -20.58 4.41 -23.71
N ILE A 7 -21.62 5.00 -23.12
CA ILE A 7 -22.14 6.32 -23.52
C ILE A 7 -21.81 7.31 -22.40
N PRO A 8 -20.92 8.28 -22.61
CA PRO A 8 -20.54 9.26 -21.60
C PRO A 8 -21.75 10.05 -21.06
N TYR A 9 -21.72 10.37 -19.76
CA TYR A 9 -22.71 11.26 -19.17
C TYR A 9 -22.35 12.71 -19.45
N THR A 10 -23.38 13.49 -19.76
CA THR A 10 -23.31 14.96 -19.95
C THR A 10 -23.89 15.69 -18.75
N ALA A 11 -23.67 17.00 -18.67
CA ALA A 11 -24.29 17.82 -17.62
C ALA A 11 -25.82 17.76 -17.64
N ALA A 12 -26.44 17.58 -18.81
CA ALA A 12 -27.89 17.39 -18.95
C ALA A 12 -28.36 16.05 -18.37
N ASP A 13 -27.55 15.01 -18.51
CA ASP A 13 -27.88 13.67 -18.02
C ASP A 13 -27.91 13.57 -16.50
N VAL A 14 -27.14 14.41 -15.80
CA VAL A 14 -27.08 14.43 -14.32
C VAL A 14 -27.91 15.53 -13.69
N ASN A 15 -28.74 16.21 -14.45
CA ASN A 15 -29.61 17.29 -13.94
C ASN A 15 -30.72 16.73 -13.05
N TYR A 16 -30.58 16.91 -11.74
CA TYR A 16 -31.56 16.43 -10.74
C TYR A 16 -32.90 17.17 -10.76
N ASN A 17 -32.98 18.39 -11.33
CA ASN A 17 -34.22 19.14 -11.49
C ASN A 17 -35.07 18.67 -12.68
N ASN A 18 -34.54 17.83 -13.53
CA ASN A 18 -35.23 17.29 -14.69
C ASN A 18 -35.54 15.80 -14.48
N SER A 19 -36.79 15.47 -14.20
CA SER A 19 -37.24 14.08 -14.00
C SER A 19 -37.04 13.15 -15.20
N SER A 20 -36.80 13.72 -16.39
CA SER A 20 -36.49 13.01 -17.62
C SER A 20 -34.98 12.92 -17.91
N SER A 21 -34.12 13.47 -17.04
CA SER A 21 -32.68 13.30 -17.19
C SER A 21 -32.27 11.82 -17.09
N ARG A 22 -31.21 11.47 -17.79
CA ARG A 22 -30.77 10.06 -17.90
C ARG A 22 -30.57 9.43 -16.52
N CYS A 23 -29.88 10.06 -15.59
CA CYS A 23 -29.64 9.50 -14.25
C CYS A 23 -30.92 9.34 -13.42
N GLN A 24 -31.93 10.23 -13.59
CA GLN A 24 -33.24 10.09 -12.95
C GLN A 24 -34.01 8.90 -13.52
N VAL A 25 -33.98 8.72 -14.83
CA VAL A 25 -34.61 7.59 -15.52
C VAL A 25 -33.94 6.28 -15.12
N GLU A 26 -32.60 6.21 -15.21
CA GLU A 26 -31.84 5.02 -14.84
C GLU A 26 -32.12 4.57 -13.41
N ARG A 27 -32.17 5.50 -12.45
CA ARG A 27 -32.50 5.19 -11.04
C ARG A 27 -33.91 4.65 -10.88
N ARG A 28 -34.90 5.30 -11.50
CA ARG A 28 -36.32 4.92 -11.39
C ARG A 28 -36.58 3.55 -12.00
N THR A 29 -35.86 3.18 -13.07
CA THR A 29 -36.02 1.92 -13.78
C THR A 29 -35.06 0.83 -13.32
N ASP A 30 -34.25 1.09 -12.32
CA ASP A 30 -33.14 0.23 -11.86
C ASP A 30 -32.24 -0.24 -13.02
N ALA A 31 -31.92 0.69 -13.93
CA ALA A 31 -31.18 0.38 -15.15
C ALA A 31 -29.73 -0.07 -14.86
N ARG A 32 -29.15 -0.77 -15.82
CA ARG A 32 -27.74 -1.17 -15.82
C ARG A 32 -27.04 -0.53 -17.02
N PRO A 33 -26.59 0.72 -16.91
CA PRO A 33 -25.86 1.39 -17.98
C PRO A 33 -24.60 0.59 -18.36
N ALA A 34 -24.38 0.43 -19.66
CA ALA A 34 -23.25 -0.34 -20.15
C ALA A 34 -21.92 0.34 -19.84
N ILE A 35 -20.95 -0.47 -19.43
CA ILE A 35 -19.57 -0.08 -19.17
C ILE A 35 -18.71 -0.42 -20.38
N SER A 36 -17.83 0.48 -20.77
CA SER A 36 -16.86 0.26 -21.83
C SER A 36 -15.95 -0.93 -21.53
N ASN A 37 -15.67 -1.77 -22.51
CA ASN A 37 -14.71 -2.87 -22.40
C ASN A 37 -13.31 -2.43 -21.95
N VAL A 38 -12.95 -1.16 -22.18
CA VAL A 38 -11.68 -0.59 -21.68
C VAL A 38 -11.59 -0.69 -20.16
N THR A 39 -12.70 -0.49 -19.44
CA THR A 39 -12.73 -0.65 -17.97
C THR A 39 -12.40 -2.09 -17.57
N TYR A 40 -13.08 -3.06 -18.15
CA TYR A 40 -12.92 -4.47 -17.79
C TYR A 40 -11.55 -5.05 -18.13
N ASN A 41 -10.89 -4.50 -19.15
CA ASN A 41 -9.54 -4.92 -19.56
C ASN A 41 -8.42 -4.35 -18.65
N GLN A 42 -8.74 -3.48 -17.70
CA GLN A 42 -7.76 -2.85 -16.82
C GLN A 42 -7.45 -3.65 -15.56
N ILE A 43 -8.32 -4.57 -15.17
CA ILE A 43 -8.15 -5.32 -13.93
C ILE A 43 -8.56 -6.78 -14.07
N THR A 44 -7.87 -7.63 -13.33
CA THR A 44 -8.31 -8.99 -13.02
C THR A 44 -8.76 -8.99 -11.56
N MET A 45 -10.07 -8.93 -11.32
CA MET A 45 -10.64 -8.78 -9.96
C MET A 45 -10.17 -9.87 -8.98
N ALA A 46 -9.83 -11.05 -9.48
CA ALA A 46 -9.34 -12.17 -8.66
C ALA A 46 -7.99 -11.88 -7.98
N GLU A 47 -7.23 -10.91 -8.47
CA GLU A 47 -5.92 -10.54 -7.91
C GLU A 47 -6.02 -9.60 -6.69
N TYR A 48 -7.22 -9.16 -6.33
CA TYR A 48 -7.44 -8.18 -5.27
C TYR A 48 -8.35 -8.74 -4.18
N ASP A 49 -7.93 -8.69 -2.93
CA ASP A 49 -8.76 -9.04 -1.77
C ASP A 49 -9.56 -7.82 -1.26
N THR A 50 -9.05 -6.62 -1.50
CA THR A 50 -9.68 -5.37 -1.08
C THR A 50 -10.02 -4.48 -2.26
N VAL A 51 -11.24 -3.95 -2.27
CA VAL A 51 -11.76 -3.08 -3.33
C VAL A 51 -12.23 -1.75 -2.74
N LEU A 52 -11.71 -0.63 -3.26
CA LEU A 52 -12.18 0.70 -2.93
C LEU A 52 -13.02 1.23 -4.09
N ILE A 53 -14.28 1.56 -3.83
CA ILE A 53 -15.22 2.08 -4.84
C ILE A 53 -15.51 3.55 -4.57
N GLY A 54 -15.06 4.43 -5.49
CA GLY A 54 -15.31 5.86 -5.44
C GLY A 54 -16.42 6.30 -6.40
N TYR A 55 -17.34 7.17 -5.94
CA TYR A 55 -18.44 7.67 -6.78
C TYR A 55 -18.99 9.02 -6.29
N PRO A 56 -19.55 9.84 -7.18
CA PRO A 56 -20.38 10.99 -6.78
C PRO A 56 -21.77 10.54 -6.33
N ILE A 57 -22.42 11.31 -5.45
CA ILE A 57 -23.84 11.08 -5.15
C ILE A 57 -24.69 11.75 -6.24
N TRP A 58 -25.43 10.92 -6.99
CA TRP A 58 -26.41 11.38 -7.97
C TRP A 58 -27.83 11.01 -7.52
N ASN A 59 -28.70 12.01 -7.43
CA ASN A 59 -30.10 11.79 -7.03
C ASN A 59 -30.26 10.98 -5.74
N GLY A 60 -29.45 11.30 -4.72
CA GLY A 60 -29.50 10.67 -3.41
C GLY A 60 -28.89 9.30 -3.27
N GLY A 61 -28.15 8.82 -4.27
CA GLY A 61 -27.47 7.53 -4.19
C GLY A 61 -26.28 7.41 -5.15
N GLU A 62 -25.72 6.22 -5.26
CA GLU A 62 -24.66 5.88 -6.21
C GLU A 62 -25.15 5.98 -7.64
N PRO A 63 -24.32 6.37 -8.64
CA PRO A 63 -24.67 6.24 -10.06
C PRO A 63 -25.00 4.79 -10.44
N MET A 64 -25.97 4.59 -11.31
CA MET A 64 -26.44 3.24 -11.67
C MET A 64 -25.35 2.39 -12.34
N ILE A 65 -24.37 3.02 -12.98
CA ILE A 65 -23.20 2.33 -13.55
C ILE A 65 -22.34 1.62 -12.48
N ILE A 66 -22.34 2.09 -11.23
CA ILE A 66 -21.68 1.41 -10.11
C ILE A 66 -22.32 0.05 -9.85
N ARG A 67 -23.65 -0.04 -9.97
CA ARG A 67 -24.37 -1.32 -9.85
C ARG A 67 -23.98 -2.29 -10.96
N THR A 68 -23.90 -1.79 -12.20
CA THR A 68 -23.41 -2.59 -13.34
C THR A 68 -22.01 -3.15 -13.06
N PHE A 69 -21.11 -2.32 -12.54
CA PHE A 69 -19.75 -2.75 -12.20
C PHE A 69 -19.73 -3.82 -11.12
N ILE A 70 -20.43 -3.61 -10.02
CA ILE A 70 -20.52 -4.57 -8.91
C ILE A 70 -21.06 -5.91 -9.39
N GLU A 71 -22.18 -5.91 -10.13
CA GLU A 71 -22.84 -7.13 -10.63
C GLU A 71 -21.99 -7.88 -11.67
N HIS A 72 -21.14 -7.17 -12.43
CA HIS A 72 -20.20 -7.79 -13.38
C HIS A 72 -19.14 -8.65 -12.66
N TYR A 73 -18.78 -8.31 -11.46
CA TYR A 73 -17.80 -9.03 -10.64
C TYR A 73 -18.48 -9.81 -9.50
N ASP A 74 -19.57 -10.52 -9.80
CA ASP A 74 -20.29 -11.41 -8.87
C ASP A 74 -20.61 -10.76 -7.51
N ASN A 75 -21.01 -9.48 -7.52
CA ASN A 75 -21.27 -8.68 -6.33
C ASN A 75 -20.07 -8.56 -5.37
N LEU A 76 -18.86 -8.72 -5.88
CA LEU A 76 -17.60 -8.66 -5.14
C LEU A 76 -17.50 -9.73 -4.03
N ASP A 77 -18.08 -10.90 -4.28
CA ASP A 77 -18.11 -12.00 -3.31
C ASP A 77 -16.70 -12.33 -2.78
N GLY A 78 -16.61 -12.50 -1.46
CA GLY A 78 -15.37 -12.79 -0.75
C GLY A 78 -14.40 -11.62 -0.61
N LYS A 79 -14.74 -10.42 -1.09
CA LYS A 79 -13.87 -9.23 -1.01
C LYS A 79 -14.14 -8.40 0.24
N THR A 80 -13.14 -7.67 0.69
CA THR A 80 -13.33 -6.53 1.61
C THR A 80 -13.58 -5.26 0.78
N VAL A 81 -14.69 -4.57 1.05
CA VAL A 81 -15.11 -3.41 0.26
C VAL A 81 -15.21 -2.18 1.14
N TYR A 82 -14.54 -1.12 0.72
CA TYR A 82 -14.68 0.23 1.25
C TYR A 82 -15.25 1.14 0.17
N THR A 83 -16.07 2.11 0.55
CA THR A 83 -16.57 3.08 -0.40
C THR A 83 -16.17 4.49 -0.03
N PHE A 84 -15.98 5.34 -1.04
CA PHE A 84 -15.85 6.77 -0.82
C PHE A 84 -16.70 7.55 -1.81
N SER A 85 -17.28 8.64 -1.34
CA SER A 85 -18.21 9.39 -2.18
C SER A 85 -18.13 10.89 -1.94
N THR A 86 -18.58 11.65 -2.92
CA THR A 86 -18.66 13.11 -2.88
C THR A 86 -20.06 13.59 -3.23
N SER A 87 -20.46 14.70 -2.62
CA SER A 87 -21.69 15.43 -2.98
C SER A 87 -21.55 16.92 -2.70
N ALA A 88 -22.49 17.72 -3.19
CA ALA A 88 -22.58 19.12 -2.78
C ALA A 88 -23.00 19.23 -1.29
N SER A 89 -24.06 18.49 -0.89
CA SER A 89 -24.63 18.55 0.47
C SER A 89 -25.39 17.27 0.89
N SER A 90 -25.61 16.31 0.00
CA SER A 90 -26.34 15.06 0.30
C SER A 90 -25.50 14.13 1.13
N SER A 91 -26.13 13.33 1.99
CA SER A 91 -25.45 12.26 2.73
C SER A 91 -25.02 11.10 1.81
N GLY A 92 -23.89 10.49 2.12
CA GLY A 92 -23.40 9.27 1.44
C GLY A 92 -24.03 7.97 1.95
N SER A 93 -24.72 7.98 3.08
CA SER A 93 -25.18 6.78 3.78
C SER A 93 -26.17 5.92 2.99
N ALA A 94 -27.05 6.54 2.20
CA ALA A 94 -28.02 5.81 1.38
C ALA A 94 -27.32 4.99 0.27
N ALA A 95 -26.31 5.57 -0.38
CA ALA A 95 -25.51 4.90 -1.40
C ALA A 95 -24.68 3.76 -0.78
N PHE A 96 -24.03 3.99 0.36
CA PHE A 96 -23.31 2.96 1.10
C PHE A 96 -24.21 1.77 1.44
N ASN A 97 -25.38 2.01 2.03
CA ASN A 97 -26.32 0.95 2.38
C ASN A 97 -26.84 0.21 1.15
N SER A 98 -27.05 0.91 0.02
CA SER A 98 -27.42 0.28 -1.26
C SER A 98 -26.36 -0.69 -1.74
N ILE A 99 -25.08 -0.32 -1.71
CA ILE A 99 -23.97 -1.17 -2.09
C ILE A 99 -23.86 -2.36 -1.13
N ARG A 100 -23.90 -2.12 0.18
CA ARG A 100 -23.81 -3.17 1.20
C ARG A 100 -24.92 -4.23 1.05
N ASN A 101 -26.13 -3.79 0.74
CA ASN A 101 -27.25 -4.72 0.54
C ASN A 101 -27.14 -5.55 -0.73
N ARG A 102 -26.34 -5.13 -1.73
CA ARG A 102 -26.07 -5.89 -2.96
C ARG A 102 -24.91 -6.86 -2.81
N CYS A 103 -23.91 -6.49 -2.05
CA CYS A 103 -22.68 -7.27 -1.82
C CYS A 103 -22.81 -8.09 -0.53
N GLN A 104 -23.77 -9.01 -0.47
CA GLN A 104 -24.08 -9.73 0.79
C GLN A 104 -22.99 -10.71 1.22
N GLU A 105 -22.25 -11.26 0.27
CA GLU A 105 -21.13 -12.19 0.50
C GLU A 105 -19.77 -11.47 0.57
N ALA A 106 -19.75 -10.15 0.37
CA ALA A 106 -18.57 -9.32 0.57
C ALA A 106 -18.61 -8.63 1.94
N ALA A 107 -17.46 -8.37 2.51
CA ALA A 107 -17.33 -7.56 3.73
C ALA A 107 -17.35 -6.07 3.37
N VAL A 108 -18.53 -5.47 3.20
CA VAL A 108 -18.68 -4.01 3.00
C VAL A 108 -18.62 -3.32 4.35
N THR A 109 -17.44 -2.84 4.72
CA THR A 109 -17.08 -2.51 6.10
C THR A 109 -17.39 -1.06 6.48
N ASP A 110 -16.97 -0.10 5.67
CA ASP A 110 -17.07 1.33 6.02
C ASP A 110 -17.14 2.22 4.78
N TYR A 111 -17.42 3.52 4.99
CA TYR A 111 -17.46 4.50 3.92
C TYR A 111 -16.93 5.87 4.36
N LEU A 112 -16.28 6.54 3.41
CA LEU A 112 -15.84 7.93 3.53
C LEU A 112 -16.73 8.82 2.63
N HIS A 113 -17.18 9.96 3.15
CA HIS A 113 -18.02 10.88 2.40
C HIS A 113 -17.60 12.33 2.58
N PHE A 114 -17.46 13.03 1.45
CA PHE A 114 -17.16 14.45 1.42
C PHE A 114 -18.31 15.26 0.85
N THR A 115 -18.60 16.34 1.53
CA THR A 115 -19.46 17.42 1.01
C THR A 115 -18.60 18.64 0.70
N SER A 116 -19.18 19.65 0.04
CA SER A 116 -18.47 20.92 -0.21
C SER A 116 -17.94 21.56 1.08
N SER A 117 -18.59 21.35 2.21
CA SER A 117 -18.16 21.90 3.50
C SER A 117 -17.02 21.13 4.18
N THR A 118 -16.81 19.86 3.84
CA THR A 118 -15.77 19.00 4.46
C THR A 118 -14.51 18.89 3.61
N LEU A 119 -14.55 19.33 2.36
CA LEU A 119 -13.40 19.25 1.43
C LEU A 119 -12.14 19.99 1.91
N GLN A 120 -12.29 21.05 2.72
CA GLN A 120 -11.14 21.84 3.21
C GLN A 120 -10.19 21.01 4.08
N ASN A 121 -10.67 19.94 4.71
CA ASN A 121 -9.89 19.05 5.56
C ASN A 121 -9.74 17.64 4.93
N ALA A 122 -9.92 17.54 3.61
CA ALA A 122 -9.99 16.23 2.95
C ALA A 122 -8.71 15.41 3.15
N GLU A 123 -7.53 16.02 3.07
CA GLU A 123 -6.25 15.33 3.22
C GLU A 123 -6.12 14.64 4.57
N SER A 124 -6.33 15.35 5.67
CA SER A 124 -6.23 14.78 7.02
C SER A 124 -7.32 13.74 7.30
N ILE A 125 -8.52 13.93 6.74
CA ILE A 125 -9.62 12.95 6.88
C ILE A 125 -9.29 11.67 6.09
N VAL A 126 -8.78 11.80 4.86
CA VAL A 126 -8.35 10.64 4.06
C VAL A 126 -7.26 9.88 4.78
N GLN A 127 -6.21 10.56 5.25
CA GLN A 127 -5.11 9.94 5.96
C GLN A 127 -5.60 9.14 7.17
N SER A 128 -6.35 9.77 8.07
CA SER A 128 -6.88 9.09 9.27
C SER A 128 -7.86 7.95 8.93
N THR A 129 -8.60 8.08 7.83
CA THR A 129 -9.52 7.03 7.37
C THR A 129 -8.74 5.82 6.83
N LEU A 130 -7.73 6.04 5.99
CA LEU A 130 -6.89 4.95 5.46
C LEU A 130 -6.15 4.22 6.59
N GLU A 131 -5.67 4.95 7.61
CA GLU A 131 -5.11 4.36 8.83
C GLU A 131 -6.13 3.48 9.56
N SER A 132 -7.36 3.97 9.75
CA SER A 132 -8.43 3.21 10.41
C SER A 132 -8.85 1.96 9.62
N TRP A 133 -8.78 2.03 8.30
CA TRP A 133 -9.07 0.91 7.40
C TRP A 133 -7.87 -0.03 7.22
N LYS A 134 -6.72 0.30 7.81
CA LYS A 134 -5.47 -0.43 7.64
C LYS A 134 -5.02 -0.54 6.19
N LEU A 135 -5.22 0.53 5.42
CA LEU A 135 -4.86 0.64 4.01
C LEU A 135 -3.69 1.61 3.77
N THR A 136 -3.03 2.03 4.83
CA THR A 136 -1.81 2.82 4.73
C THR A 136 -0.62 1.92 4.45
N LYS A 137 0.29 2.39 3.62
CA LYS A 137 1.56 1.68 3.37
C LYS A 137 2.36 1.39 4.64
N GLU A 138 2.13 2.16 5.71
CA GLU A 138 2.83 1.98 6.98
C GLU A 138 2.54 0.61 7.62
N GLU A 139 1.32 0.04 7.50
CA GLU A 139 1.05 -1.29 8.05
C GLU A 139 1.60 -2.43 7.20
N GLU A 140 1.60 -2.31 5.86
CA GLU A 140 2.26 -3.30 5.01
C GLU A 140 3.78 -3.28 5.21
N MET A 141 4.37 -2.11 5.48
CA MET A 141 5.82 -1.98 5.69
C MET A 141 6.26 -2.24 7.13
N GLN A 142 5.42 -1.96 8.14
CA GLN A 142 5.68 -2.39 9.54
C GLN A 142 5.69 -3.92 9.69
N THR A 143 5.04 -4.65 8.79
CA THR A 143 5.06 -6.12 8.77
C THR A 143 6.04 -6.69 7.74
N MET A 144 6.70 -5.87 6.91
CA MET A 144 7.61 -6.41 5.93
C MET A 144 8.90 -6.85 6.61
N ARG A 145 9.11 -8.15 6.59
CA ARG A 145 10.28 -8.82 7.14
C ARG A 145 11.16 -9.34 6.03
N MET A 146 12.45 -9.16 6.20
CA MET A 146 13.46 -9.78 5.37
C MET A 146 14.15 -10.88 6.19
N ARG A 147 14.47 -11.99 5.55
CA ARG A 147 15.36 -13.01 6.11
C ARG A 147 16.77 -12.85 5.56
N MET A 148 17.74 -13.07 6.43
CA MET A 148 19.16 -13.16 6.11
C MET A 148 19.61 -14.57 6.45
N SER A 149 20.04 -15.34 5.46
CA SER A 149 20.49 -16.74 5.64
C SER A 149 21.98 -16.87 5.36
N PHE A 150 22.72 -17.47 6.28
CA PHE A 150 24.17 -17.67 6.20
C PHE A 150 24.60 -18.89 7.04
N ASN A 151 25.51 -19.68 6.52
CA ASN A 151 26.15 -20.82 7.22
C ASN A 151 25.18 -21.75 7.98
N GLY A 152 23.96 -21.96 7.42
CA GLY A 152 22.93 -22.78 8.03
C GLY A 152 22.02 -22.05 9.04
N GLU A 153 22.35 -20.81 9.38
CA GLU A 153 21.53 -19.94 10.23
C GLU A 153 20.57 -19.08 9.39
N THR A 154 19.47 -18.67 10.00
CA THR A 154 18.54 -17.71 9.43
C THR A 154 18.11 -16.71 10.50
N VAL A 155 18.27 -15.43 10.21
CA VAL A 155 17.82 -14.33 11.06
C VAL A 155 16.81 -13.47 10.30
N PHE A 156 15.95 -12.78 11.03
CA PHE A 156 14.94 -11.91 10.46
C PHE A 156 15.27 -10.46 10.76
N VAL A 157 14.84 -9.60 9.85
CA VAL A 157 14.99 -8.14 9.94
C VAL A 157 13.63 -7.51 9.74
N THR A 158 13.17 -6.73 10.71
CA THR A 158 12.03 -5.81 10.52
C THR A 158 12.52 -4.61 9.74
N LEU A 159 11.91 -4.33 8.60
CA LEU A 159 12.35 -3.28 7.66
C LEU A 159 11.70 -1.94 7.99
N ASN A 160 12.45 -0.85 7.79
CA ASN A 160 11.97 0.53 7.89
C ASN A 160 11.27 0.96 6.59
N ASP A 161 10.46 2.02 6.66
CA ASP A 161 9.85 2.65 5.49
C ASP A 161 10.70 3.83 4.99
N ASN A 162 11.45 3.62 3.91
CA ASN A 162 12.16 4.66 3.18
C ASN A 162 12.53 4.20 1.76
N SER A 163 13.00 5.12 0.91
CA SER A 163 13.32 4.82 -0.49
C SER A 163 14.39 3.73 -0.66
N ALA A 164 15.40 3.69 0.21
CA ALA A 164 16.45 2.67 0.15
C ALA A 164 15.90 1.27 0.47
N THR A 165 15.02 1.17 1.43
CA THR A 165 14.35 -0.07 1.80
C THR A 165 13.39 -0.52 0.69
N GLN A 166 12.66 0.41 0.08
CA GLN A 166 11.77 0.12 -1.04
C GLN A 166 12.54 -0.41 -2.26
N ASP A 167 13.72 0.15 -2.58
CA ASP A 167 14.59 -0.36 -3.64
C ASP A 167 15.09 -1.77 -3.32
N LEU A 168 15.52 -2.02 -2.07
CA LEU A 168 15.92 -3.35 -1.63
C LEU A 168 14.78 -4.36 -1.78
N ILE A 169 13.59 -4.03 -1.31
CA ILE A 169 12.39 -4.86 -1.40
C ILE A 169 12.04 -5.17 -2.85
N ALA A 170 12.03 -4.17 -3.73
CA ALA A 170 11.75 -4.37 -5.16
C ALA A 170 12.70 -5.38 -5.81
N ARG A 171 13.98 -5.36 -5.42
CA ARG A 171 14.97 -6.35 -5.89
C ARG A 171 14.69 -7.75 -5.34
N LEU A 172 14.38 -7.83 -4.03
CA LEU A 172 14.10 -9.12 -3.36
C LEU A 172 12.80 -9.77 -3.83
N GLN A 173 11.83 -9.00 -4.31
CA GLN A 173 10.61 -9.51 -4.96
C GLN A 173 10.89 -10.18 -6.30
N ILE A 174 11.96 -9.78 -7.01
CA ILE A 174 12.38 -10.41 -8.27
C ILE A 174 13.15 -11.70 -7.98
N ALA A 175 14.12 -11.66 -7.07
CA ALA A 175 14.92 -12.82 -6.68
C ALA A 175 15.68 -12.55 -5.37
N PRO A 176 16.02 -13.60 -4.58
CA PRO A 176 16.96 -13.47 -3.46
C PRO A 176 18.30 -12.89 -3.93
N VAL A 177 18.90 -12.04 -3.08
CA VAL A 177 20.20 -11.40 -3.33
C VAL A 177 21.24 -11.97 -2.38
N THR A 178 22.37 -12.42 -2.91
CA THR A 178 23.48 -12.93 -2.09
C THR A 178 24.63 -11.93 -2.05
N LEU A 179 25.03 -11.54 -0.85
CA LEU A 179 26.13 -10.60 -0.57
C LEU A 179 27.26 -11.32 0.16
N LEU A 180 28.49 -10.90 -0.11
CA LEU A 180 29.65 -11.34 0.68
C LEU A 180 29.84 -10.38 1.84
N PHE A 181 29.59 -10.84 3.06
CA PHE A 181 29.81 -10.09 4.29
C PHE A 181 31.20 -10.33 4.87
N ARG A 182 31.73 -9.34 5.57
CA ARG A 182 32.97 -9.40 6.33
C ARG A 182 32.92 -8.52 7.57
N ASP A 183 33.79 -8.80 8.50
CA ASP A 183 33.97 -7.91 9.66
C ASP A 183 34.62 -6.58 9.25
N PHE A 184 34.20 -5.49 9.91
CA PHE A 184 34.78 -4.18 9.76
C PHE A 184 34.91 -3.52 11.14
N GLY A 185 36.14 -3.12 11.47
CA GLY A 185 36.46 -2.40 12.70
C GLY A 185 36.18 -3.16 14.00
N GLY A 186 35.80 -4.41 13.99
CA GLY A 186 35.45 -5.18 15.18
C GLY A 186 34.14 -4.74 15.81
N SER A 187 33.25 -4.07 15.04
CA SER A 187 31.97 -3.54 15.48
C SER A 187 30.82 -3.75 14.48
N GLU A 188 31.15 -4.06 13.22
CA GLU A 188 30.19 -4.10 12.12
C GLU A 188 30.43 -5.30 11.23
N LYS A 189 29.35 -5.84 10.65
CA LYS A 189 29.42 -6.75 9.51
C LYS A 189 28.93 -6.00 8.27
N ILE A 190 29.77 -5.93 7.23
CA ILE A 190 29.45 -5.16 6.01
C ILE A 190 29.42 -6.03 4.78
N GLY A 191 28.46 -5.73 3.88
CA GLY A 191 28.31 -6.34 2.56
C GLY A 191 27.90 -5.28 1.53
N TYR A 192 28.19 -5.50 0.24
CA TYR A 192 27.95 -4.52 -0.81
C TYR A 192 26.84 -5.01 -1.75
N PRO A 193 25.62 -4.40 -1.71
CA PRO A 193 24.62 -4.66 -2.72
C PRO A 193 25.05 -4.05 -4.07
N GLU A 194 24.91 -4.83 -5.14
CA GLU A 194 25.21 -4.37 -6.50
C GLU A 194 23.99 -4.56 -7.40
N PRO A 195 23.53 -3.48 -8.05
CA PRO A 195 23.98 -2.08 -7.89
C PRO A 195 23.71 -1.55 -6.48
N ALA A 196 24.36 -0.42 -6.10
CA ALA A 196 24.08 0.25 -4.82
C ALA A 196 22.60 0.61 -4.69
N LEU A 197 22.08 0.67 -3.44
CA LEU A 197 20.70 1.09 -3.17
C LEU A 197 20.55 2.61 -3.36
N ASP A 198 19.34 3.03 -3.74
CA ASP A 198 19.00 4.47 -3.80
C ASP A 198 18.81 5.02 -2.37
N VAL A 199 19.66 5.96 -2.00
CA VAL A 199 19.68 6.58 -0.66
C VAL A 199 19.50 8.09 -0.72
N SER A 200 19.07 8.64 -1.88
CA SER A 200 19.10 10.07 -2.17
C SER A 200 18.22 10.89 -1.22
N ASP A 201 17.06 10.36 -0.82
CA ASP A 201 16.03 11.10 -0.05
C ASP A 201 15.89 10.65 1.40
N VAL A 202 16.86 9.90 1.93
CA VAL A 202 16.76 9.35 3.29
C VAL A 202 17.62 10.11 4.28
N SER A 203 17.02 10.50 5.42
CA SER A 203 17.71 11.12 6.55
C SER A 203 18.67 10.14 7.22
N GLY A 204 19.67 10.67 7.90
CA GLY A 204 20.60 9.89 8.70
C GLY A 204 19.97 9.31 9.97
N CYS A 205 20.75 8.48 10.68
CA CYS A 205 20.34 7.90 11.96
C CYS A 205 21.51 7.81 12.95
N ASP A 206 21.15 7.51 14.20
CA ASP A 206 22.05 7.06 15.27
C ASP A 206 21.82 5.55 15.43
N PRO A 207 22.73 4.69 14.95
CA PRO A 207 22.47 3.26 14.94
C PRO A 207 22.75 2.61 16.30
N ASP A 208 21.81 1.78 16.74
CA ASP A 208 21.96 0.88 17.89
C ASP A 208 22.49 -0.50 17.47
N VAL A 209 22.88 -1.30 18.45
CA VAL A 209 23.20 -2.72 18.25
C VAL A 209 21.99 -3.45 17.65
N GLY A 210 22.22 -4.17 16.57
CA GLY A 210 21.19 -4.88 15.79
C GLY A 210 20.61 -4.07 14.64
N ASP A 211 20.95 -2.78 14.50
CA ASP A 211 20.51 -2.00 13.35
C ASP A 211 21.24 -2.42 12.07
N LEU A 212 20.46 -2.45 11.00
CA LEU A 212 20.92 -2.63 9.65
C LEU A 212 20.78 -1.30 8.90
N THR A 213 21.90 -0.80 8.37
CA THR A 213 21.96 0.51 7.71
C THR A 213 22.69 0.43 6.38
N ILE A 214 22.59 1.48 5.56
CA ILE A 214 23.49 1.73 4.43
C ILE A 214 24.42 2.89 4.79
N TYR A 215 25.73 2.69 4.62
CA TYR A 215 26.70 3.77 4.69
C TYR A 215 26.82 4.43 3.31
N LYS A 216 26.24 5.63 3.16
CA LYS A 216 26.12 6.34 1.87
C LYS A 216 27.43 6.45 1.07
N PRO A 217 28.59 6.83 1.68
CA PRO A 217 29.79 7.03 0.92
C PRO A 217 30.35 5.79 0.21
N TRP A 218 30.04 4.59 0.74
CA TRP A 218 30.52 3.31 0.17
C TRP A 218 29.41 2.45 -0.40
N GLY A 219 28.13 2.77 -0.12
CA GLY A 219 26.97 2.00 -0.55
C GLY A 219 26.86 0.61 0.10
N ASN A 220 27.60 0.35 1.18
CA ASN A 220 27.57 -0.95 1.85
C ASN A 220 26.42 -1.06 2.84
N LEU A 221 25.82 -2.22 2.89
CA LEU A 221 24.91 -2.64 3.94
C LEU A 221 25.76 -2.97 5.20
N THR A 222 25.37 -2.41 6.33
CA THR A 222 26.09 -2.50 7.60
C THR A 222 25.18 -3.02 8.70
N ALA A 223 25.57 -4.10 9.38
CA ALA A 223 24.90 -4.62 10.58
C ALA A 223 25.79 -4.33 11.81
N PHE A 224 25.29 -3.48 12.70
CA PHE A 224 26.01 -3.09 13.92
C PHE A 224 25.83 -4.14 15.01
N TYR A 225 26.93 -4.74 15.46
CA TYR A 225 26.92 -5.69 16.59
C TYR A 225 27.60 -5.15 17.86
N ARG A 226 28.11 -3.93 17.79
CA ARG A 226 28.55 -3.13 18.94
C ARG A 226 28.08 -1.69 18.76
N ASP A 227 27.84 -1.03 19.87
CA ASP A 227 27.59 0.39 19.89
C ASP A 227 28.87 1.13 19.45
N THR A 228 28.77 1.90 18.38
CA THR A 228 29.90 2.68 17.80
C THR A 228 29.62 4.17 17.73
N ALA A 229 28.45 4.53 18.18
CA ALA A 229 27.78 5.69 18.11
C ALA A 229 27.87 7.06 17.76
N GLY A 230 26.78 7.58 17.67
CA GLY A 230 26.30 8.93 17.44
C GLY A 230 25.64 9.09 16.08
N TYR A 231 24.77 10.10 15.99
CA TYR A 231 24.04 10.41 14.77
C TYR A 231 24.98 10.70 13.59
N SER A 232 24.66 10.14 12.43
CA SER A 232 25.36 10.40 11.18
C SER A 232 24.40 10.54 10.00
N ASP A 233 24.50 11.64 9.26
CA ASP A 233 23.77 11.84 7.99
C ASP A 233 24.18 10.84 6.89
N SER A 234 25.30 10.14 7.10
CA SER A 234 25.82 9.14 6.16
C SER A 234 25.29 7.73 6.40
N LEU A 235 24.54 7.49 7.48
CA LEU A 235 23.96 6.19 7.81
C LEU A 235 22.44 6.21 7.58
N VAL A 236 21.98 5.43 6.63
CA VAL A 236 20.56 5.31 6.26
C VAL A 236 19.97 4.07 6.93
N PRO A 237 18.92 4.20 7.76
CA PRO A 237 18.31 3.06 8.43
C PRO A 237 17.56 2.15 7.44
N ILE A 238 17.90 0.87 7.41
CA ILE A 238 17.22 -0.15 6.60
C ILE A 238 16.26 -0.98 7.45
N GLY A 239 16.66 -1.31 8.68
CA GLY A 239 15.81 -2.11 9.57
C GLY A 239 16.53 -2.54 10.83
N LYS A 240 15.84 -3.41 11.60
CA LYS A 240 16.34 -3.98 12.87
C LYS A 240 16.38 -5.50 12.79
N ILE A 241 17.53 -6.09 13.12
CA ILE A 241 17.70 -7.54 13.24
C ILE A 241 17.00 -8.01 14.52
N GLU A 242 16.15 -9.03 14.38
CA GLU A 242 15.28 -9.51 15.45
C GLU A 242 15.95 -10.56 16.35
N ASN A 243 15.50 -10.64 17.61
CA ASN A 243 15.60 -11.79 18.50
C ASN A 243 16.99 -12.46 18.61
N GLY A 244 18.04 -11.72 18.90
CA GLY A 244 19.38 -12.28 19.07
C GLY A 244 20.08 -12.66 17.77
N GLY A 245 19.51 -12.31 16.61
CA GLY A 245 20.12 -12.59 15.31
C GLY A 245 21.45 -11.87 15.08
N ILE A 246 21.64 -10.73 15.74
CA ILE A 246 22.89 -9.98 15.62
C ILE A 246 24.08 -10.72 16.23
N GLU A 247 23.87 -11.47 17.30
CA GLU A 247 24.92 -12.28 17.95
C GLU A 247 25.39 -13.41 17.03
N LEU A 248 24.46 -14.04 16.27
CA LEU A 248 24.79 -15.05 15.26
C LEU A 248 25.64 -14.45 14.12
N LEU A 249 25.29 -13.24 13.68
CA LEU A 249 26.07 -12.51 12.69
C LEU A 249 27.45 -12.13 13.24
N ALA A 250 27.51 -11.60 14.45
CA ALA A 250 28.74 -11.18 15.12
C ALA A 250 29.74 -12.34 15.29
N ALA A 251 29.23 -13.53 15.54
CA ALA A 251 30.04 -14.73 15.72
C ALA A 251 30.78 -15.17 14.43
N GLN A 252 30.41 -14.67 13.26
CA GLN A 252 31.10 -14.96 12.00
C GLN A 252 32.44 -14.22 11.95
N SER A 253 33.55 -14.94 11.90
CA SER A 253 34.92 -14.38 11.98
C SER A 253 35.54 -14.09 10.62
N GLU A 254 35.14 -14.81 9.57
CA GLU A 254 35.70 -14.69 8.23
C GLU A 254 34.69 -14.05 7.26
N LYS A 255 35.06 -13.94 5.99
CA LYS A 255 34.11 -13.61 4.94
C LYS A 255 33.11 -14.73 4.76
N PHE A 256 31.83 -14.41 4.72
CA PHE A 256 30.75 -15.38 4.55
C PHE A 256 29.65 -14.84 3.65
N SER A 257 28.96 -15.73 2.95
CA SER A 257 27.85 -15.36 2.10
C SER A 257 26.59 -15.20 2.93
N VAL A 258 25.85 -14.13 2.69
CA VAL A 258 24.53 -13.84 3.28
C VAL A 258 23.54 -13.73 2.14
N THR A 259 22.50 -14.56 2.15
CA THR A 259 21.39 -14.47 1.19
C THR A 259 20.24 -13.74 1.83
N LEU A 260 19.83 -12.64 1.20
CA LEU A 260 18.68 -11.81 1.56
C LEU A 260 17.46 -12.26 0.75
N ALA A 261 16.30 -12.41 1.38
CA ALA A 261 15.03 -12.72 0.73
C ALA A 261 13.86 -12.13 1.54
N ILE A 262 12.72 -11.90 0.91
CA ILE A 262 11.46 -11.59 1.61
C ILE A 262 11.13 -12.78 2.54
N ALA A 263 10.63 -12.50 3.74
CA ALA A 263 10.33 -13.50 4.77
C ALA A 263 8.99 -14.20 4.54
#